data_1642152b166247df3bdc25fb512f672b
#
_entry.id   1642152b166247df3bdc25fb512f672b
#
_cell.length_a   1.000
_cell.length_b   1.000
_cell.length_c   1.000
_cell.angle_alpha   90.00
_cell.angle_beta   90.00
_cell.angle_gamma   90.00
#
_symmetry.space_group_name_H-M   'P 1'
#
loop_
_entity.id
_entity.type
_entity.pdbx_description
1 polymer ?
#
loop_
_entity_poly.entity_id
_entity_poly.type
_entity_poly.pdbx_seq_one_letter_code
_entity_poly.pdbx_strand_id
1 'polypeptide(L)'
;YKRQGAAVYEANCAAYVKALEDLDGAFRRVLDHSVRRTLIFADRFPFLYFCEESDLHYRAAFHGCSGDTEPSLATIKYLIDKVEDEDIPVVYTIDFGTKKVAAVVSECTGAAVDTLYSMQTVSRADFDAGETYLTLMERNYEALRKGLNE
;
A
#
# COMPACT_ATOMS: atom_id res chain seq x y z
N TYR A 1 -29.60 -12.12 24.82
CA TYR A 1 -29.04 -10.93 24.14
C TYR A 1 -28.75 -11.18 22.66
N LYS A 2 -28.17 -12.29 22.27
CA LYS A 2 -27.81 -12.56 20.86
C LYS A 2 -28.99 -12.81 19.92
N ARG A 3 -30.13 -13.30 20.39
CA ARG A 3 -31.28 -13.67 19.52
C ARG A 3 -32.11 -12.45 19.05
N GLN A 4 -32.20 -11.40 19.85
CA GLN A 4 -33.05 -10.23 19.54
C GLN A 4 -32.47 -9.31 18.45
N GLY A 5 -31.14 -9.39 18.18
CA GLY A 5 -30.47 -8.61 17.13
C GLY A 5 -29.96 -9.45 15.96
N ALA A 6 -30.28 -10.74 15.89
CA ALA A 6 -29.68 -11.66 14.89
C ALA A 6 -29.88 -11.14 13.45
N ALA A 7 -31.09 -10.78 13.07
CA ALA A 7 -31.39 -10.26 11.74
C ALA A 7 -30.63 -8.99 11.38
N VAL A 8 -30.42 -8.08 12.35
CA VAL A 8 -29.64 -6.85 12.15
C VAL A 8 -28.17 -7.18 11.96
N TYR A 9 -27.63 -8.10 12.77
CA TYR A 9 -26.23 -8.52 12.63
C TYR A 9 -25.98 -9.25 11.31
N GLU A 10 -26.89 -10.11 10.90
CA GLU A 10 -26.82 -10.82 9.61
C GLU A 10 -26.87 -9.85 8.43
N ALA A 11 -27.79 -8.88 8.47
CA ALA A 11 -27.89 -7.86 7.42
C ALA A 11 -26.63 -6.97 7.35
N ASN A 12 -26.12 -6.51 8.49
CA ASN A 12 -24.87 -5.72 8.54
C ASN A 12 -23.66 -6.51 8.09
N CYS A 13 -23.56 -7.78 8.49
CA CYS A 13 -22.50 -8.67 8.05
C CYS A 13 -22.54 -8.86 6.53
N ALA A 14 -23.70 -9.19 5.97
CA ALA A 14 -23.88 -9.36 4.53
C ALA A 14 -23.52 -8.10 3.74
N ALA A 15 -23.94 -6.93 4.21
CA ALA A 15 -23.61 -5.67 3.58
C ALA A 15 -22.10 -5.38 3.60
N TYR A 16 -21.44 -5.65 4.72
CA TYR A 16 -19.99 -5.42 4.85
C TYR A 16 -19.18 -6.42 4.05
N VAL A 17 -19.56 -7.70 4.05
CA VAL A 17 -18.93 -8.74 3.21
C VAL A 17 -19.02 -8.35 1.74
N LYS A 18 -20.21 -7.92 1.28
CA LYS A 18 -20.37 -7.45 -0.09
C LYS A 18 -19.43 -6.29 -0.42
N ALA A 19 -19.28 -5.30 0.46
CA ALA A 19 -18.37 -4.18 0.25
C ALA A 19 -16.90 -4.63 0.15
N LEU A 20 -16.49 -5.64 0.95
CA LEU A 20 -15.16 -6.23 0.87
C LEU A 20 -14.96 -7.00 -0.45
N GLU A 21 -15.96 -7.75 -0.91
CA GLU A 21 -15.92 -8.45 -2.20
C GLU A 21 -15.82 -7.48 -3.38
N ASP A 22 -16.57 -6.37 -3.34
CA ASP A 22 -16.51 -5.32 -4.35
C ASP A 22 -15.12 -4.67 -4.39
N LEU A 23 -14.51 -4.44 -3.23
CA LEU A 23 -13.15 -3.92 -3.09
C LEU A 23 -12.10 -4.92 -3.61
N ASP A 24 -12.18 -6.20 -3.21
CA ASP A 24 -11.30 -7.26 -3.72
C ASP A 24 -11.37 -7.35 -5.25
N GLY A 25 -12.58 -7.31 -5.81
CA GLY A 25 -12.77 -7.27 -7.26
C GLY A 25 -12.14 -6.04 -7.92
N ALA A 26 -12.10 -4.89 -7.25
CA ALA A 26 -11.41 -3.71 -7.74
C ALA A 26 -9.89 -3.90 -7.76
N PHE A 27 -9.28 -4.42 -6.69
CA PHE A 27 -7.86 -4.76 -6.64
C PHE A 27 -7.47 -5.75 -7.73
N ARG A 28 -8.23 -6.84 -7.90
CA ARG A 28 -7.98 -7.82 -8.97
C ARG A 28 -7.96 -7.18 -10.35
N ARG A 29 -8.90 -6.29 -10.66
CA ARG A 29 -8.91 -5.58 -11.95
C ARG A 29 -7.66 -4.72 -12.16
N VAL A 30 -7.15 -4.03 -11.13
CA VAL A 30 -5.89 -3.27 -11.24
C VAL A 30 -4.72 -4.22 -11.53
N LEU A 31 -4.65 -5.34 -10.82
CA LEU A 31 -3.60 -6.34 -10.98
C LEU A 31 -3.64 -7.03 -12.34
N ASP A 32 -4.82 -7.41 -12.81
CA ASP A 32 -5.01 -8.10 -14.11
C ASP A 32 -4.62 -7.21 -15.31
N HIS A 33 -4.77 -5.89 -15.17
CA HIS A 33 -4.46 -4.92 -16.22
C HIS A 33 -3.13 -4.19 -15.97
N SER A 34 -2.36 -4.60 -14.98
CA SER A 34 -1.10 -3.94 -14.64
C SER A 34 -0.07 -4.08 -15.76
N VAL A 35 0.50 -2.95 -16.17
CA VAL A 35 1.60 -2.89 -17.14
C VAL A 35 2.96 -3.06 -16.46
N ARG A 36 3.00 -2.88 -15.15
CA ARG A 36 4.19 -3.10 -14.29
C ARG A 36 3.86 -4.09 -13.20
N ARG A 37 4.88 -4.78 -12.73
CA ARG A 37 4.75 -5.79 -11.67
C ARG A 37 5.68 -5.52 -10.48
N THR A 38 6.42 -4.42 -10.50
CA THR A 38 7.38 -4.06 -9.44
C THR A 38 6.87 -2.90 -8.61
N LEU A 39 6.87 -3.06 -7.30
CA LEU A 39 6.60 -2.02 -6.31
C LEU A 39 7.90 -1.61 -5.62
N ILE A 40 8.15 -0.30 -5.53
CA ILE A 40 9.30 0.25 -4.81
C ILE A 40 8.83 0.88 -3.51
N PHE A 41 9.30 0.34 -2.38
CA PHE A 41 9.05 0.87 -1.05
C PHE A 41 10.28 1.59 -0.53
N ALA A 42 10.23 2.90 -0.49
CA ALA A 42 11.27 3.71 0.18
C ALA A 42 11.04 3.77 1.69
N ASP A 43 10.56 2.69 2.26
CA ASP A 43 10.17 2.51 3.66
C ASP A 43 10.26 1.03 4.07
N ARG A 44 9.69 0.68 5.23
CA ARG A 44 9.43 -0.69 5.67
C ARG A 44 8.41 -1.36 4.76
N PHE A 45 8.46 -2.70 4.72
CA PHE A 45 7.63 -3.48 3.82
C PHE A 45 6.71 -4.46 4.56
N PRO A 46 5.46 -4.09 4.87
CA PRO A 46 4.51 -4.97 5.55
C PRO A 46 3.58 -5.77 4.60
N PHE A 47 3.80 -5.74 3.27
CA PHE A 47 2.86 -6.25 2.27
C PHE A 47 3.31 -7.57 1.60
N LEU A 48 4.13 -8.39 2.27
CA LEU A 48 4.70 -9.61 1.69
C LEU A 48 3.61 -10.54 1.12
N TYR A 49 2.63 -10.90 1.93
CA TYR A 49 1.56 -11.81 1.49
C TYR A 49 0.72 -11.26 0.34
N PHE A 50 0.47 -9.95 0.35
CA PHE A 50 -0.23 -9.29 -0.76
C PHE A 50 0.57 -9.41 -2.06
N CYS A 51 1.87 -9.16 -2.02
CA CYS A 51 2.73 -9.28 -3.20
C CYS A 51 2.83 -10.74 -3.69
N GLU A 52 2.97 -11.71 -2.78
CA GLU A 52 3.03 -13.13 -3.13
C GLU A 52 1.72 -13.62 -3.78
N GLU A 53 0.56 -13.27 -3.20
CA GLU A 53 -0.74 -13.64 -3.75
C GLU A 53 -1.03 -12.97 -5.10
N SER A 54 -0.51 -11.75 -5.29
CA SER A 54 -0.77 -10.92 -6.48
C SER A 54 0.29 -11.07 -7.57
N ASP A 55 1.28 -11.94 -7.40
CA ASP A 55 2.43 -12.10 -8.30
C ASP A 55 3.13 -10.75 -8.59
N LEU A 56 3.31 -9.96 -7.53
CA LEU A 56 4.02 -8.68 -7.59
C LEU A 56 5.45 -8.83 -7.04
N HIS A 57 6.39 -8.24 -7.74
CA HIS A 57 7.75 -8.05 -7.24
C HIS A 57 7.81 -6.81 -6.36
N TYR A 58 8.72 -6.79 -5.41
CA TYR A 58 8.95 -5.61 -4.60
C TYR A 58 10.44 -5.38 -4.32
N ARG A 59 10.79 -4.12 -4.04
CA ARG A 59 12.08 -3.73 -3.46
C ARG A 59 11.78 -2.76 -2.33
N ALA A 60 12.51 -2.86 -1.24
CA ALA A 60 12.26 -2.05 -0.05
C ALA A 60 13.56 -1.49 0.54
N ALA A 61 13.47 -0.30 1.13
CA ALA A 61 14.58 0.35 1.79
C ALA A 61 15.02 -0.39 3.07
N PHE A 62 14.07 -1.09 3.72
CA PHE A 62 14.33 -1.84 4.95
C PHE A 62 13.87 -3.29 4.81
N HIS A 63 14.64 -4.21 5.37
CA HIS A 63 14.28 -5.62 5.41
C HIS A 63 13.28 -5.88 6.55
N GLY A 64 12.03 -6.16 6.20
CA GLY A 64 10.98 -6.50 7.16
C GLY A 64 10.69 -5.39 8.17
N CYS A 65 10.33 -5.78 9.39
CA CYS A 65 10.08 -4.88 10.52
C CYS A 65 11.37 -4.60 11.33
N SER A 66 12.54 -4.53 10.68
CA SER A 66 13.81 -4.32 11.37
C SER A 66 13.82 -3.01 12.16
N GLY A 67 14.50 -3.04 13.31
CA GLY A 67 14.73 -1.84 14.13
C GLY A 67 15.75 -0.87 13.54
N ASP A 68 16.24 -1.13 12.34
CA ASP A 68 17.20 -0.28 11.64
C ASP A 68 16.62 1.11 11.42
N THR A 69 17.39 2.10 11.79
CA THR A 69 16.92 3.49 11.81
C THR A 69 17.06 4.18 10.47
N GLU A 70 18.02 3.76 9.64
CA GLU A 70 18.26 4.32 8.30
C GLU A 70 18.83 3.27 7.34
N PRO A 71 18.43 3.26 6.06
CA PRO A 71 19.01 2.38 5.06
C PRO A 71 20.40 2.87 4.65
N SER A 72 21.23 1.96 4.16
CA SER A 72 22.55 2.33 3.64
C SER A 72 22.46 3.18 2.37
N LEU A 73 23.48 3.99 2.11
CA LEU A 73 23.57 4.73 0.84
C LEU A 73 23.55 3.80 -0.39
N ALA A 74 24.13 2.60 -0.27
CA ALA A 74 24.06 1.59 -1.31
C ALA A 74 22.64 1.12 -1.58
N THR A 75 21.83 0.95 -0.54
CA THR A 75 20.41 0.60 -0.66
C THR A 75 19.62 1.70 -1.36
N ILE A 76 19.84 2.97 -0.95
CA ILE A 76 19.15 4.11 -1.58
C ILE A 76 19.53 4.20 -3.06
N LYS A 77 20.82 4.10 -3.38
CA LYS A 77 21.28 4.08 -4.77
C LYS A 77 20.64 2.94 -5.58
N TYR A 78 20.59 1.74 -5.00
CA TYR A 78 19.94 0.59 -5.65
C TYR A 78 18.46 0.84 -5.95
N LEU A 79 17.72 1.51 -5.05
CA LEU A 79 16.32 1.86 -5.30
C LEU A 79 16.18 2.91 -6.39
N ILE A 80 17.08 3.92 -6.44
CA ILE A 80 17.11 4.92 -7.52
C ILE A 80 17.36 4.23 -8.86
N ASP A 81 18.42 3.42 -8.96
CA ASP A 81 18.76 2.68 -10.18
C ASP A 81 17.56 1.82 -10.64
N LYS A 82 16.85 1.18 -9.71
CA LYS A 82 15.66 0.36 -10.03
C LYS A 82 14.47 1.16 -10.53
N VAL A 83 14.22 2.34 -9.96
CA VAL A 83 13.15 3.25 -10.41
C VAL A 83 13.43 3.71 -11.83
N GLU A 84 14.69 4.07 -12.14
CA GLU A 84 15.11 4.51 -13.48
C GLU A 84 15.08 3.35 -14.50
N ASP A 85 15.65 2.18 -14.14
CA ASP A 85 15.76 1.02 -15.04
C ASP A 85 14.38 0.45 -15.45
N GLU A 86 13.40 0.49 -14.56
CA GLU A 86 12.07 -0.10 -14.77
C GLU A 86 10.97 0.95 -15.03
N ASP A 87 11.37 2.23 -15.18
CA ASP A 87 10.43 3.35 -15.47
C ASP A 87 9.28 3.40 -14.43
N ILE A 88 9.62 3.28 -13.15
CA ILE A 88 8.64 3.21 -12.06
C ILE A 88 8.08 4.61 -11.76
N PRO A 89 6.77 4.87 -11.95
CA PRO A 89 6.22 6.21 -11.78
C PRO A 89 5.96 6.59 -10.31
N VAL A 90 5.84 5.60 -9.42
CA VAL A 90 5.45 5.81 -8.02
C VAL A 90 6.34 5.02 -7.06
N VAL A 91 6.85 5.70 -6.06
CA VAL A 91 7.58 5.13 -4.92
C VAL A 91 6.70 5.20 -3.68
N TYR A 92 6.57 4.08 -2.96
CA TYR A 92 5.65 3.97 -1.84
C TYR A 92 6.34 4.19 -0.49
N THR A 93 5.59 4.82 0.41
CA THR A 93 5.84 4.84 1.86
C THR A 93 4.69 4.17 2.59
N ILE A 94 4.85 3.88 3.88
CA ILE A 94 3.75 3.45 4.73
C ILE A 94 3.19 4.61 5.56
N ASP A 95 2.00 4.41 6.11
CA ASP A 95 1.22 5.39 6.87
C ASP A 95 1.98 6.09 8.01
N PHE A 96 2.88 5.42 8.71
CA PHE A 96 3.70 6.01 9.78
C PHE A 96 5.19 6.11 9.42
N GLY A 97 5.52 6.09 8.14
CA GLY A 97 6.89 6.21 7.65
C GLY A 97 7.46 7.62 7.72
N THR A 98 8.79 7.73 7.70
CA THR A 98 9.48 9.02 7.80
C THR A 98 9.49 9.83 6.50
N LYS A 99 9.16 9.21 5.38
CA LYS A 99 9.19 9.77 4.01
C LYS A 99 10.56 10.32 3.54
N LYS A 100 11.60 10.32 4.37
CA LYS A 100 12.92 10.88 4.03
C LYS A 100 13.55 10.19 2.83
N VAL A 101 13.56 8.86 2.84
CA VAL A 101 14.15 8.06 1.75
C VAL A 101 13.34 8.23 0.47
N ALA A 102 12.01 8.24 0.58
CA ALA A 102 11.13 8.45 -0.56
C ALA A 102 11.35 9.84 -1.21
N ALA A 103 11.57 10.88 -0.40
CA ALA A 103 11.88 12.21 -0.92
C ALA A 103 13.19 12.21 -1.72
N VAL A 104 14.25 11.57 -1.20
CA VAL A 104 15.54 11.46 -1.91
C VAL A 104 15.38 10.69 -3.23
N VAL A 105 14.68 9.56 -3.22
CA VAL A 105 14.46 8.77 -4.46
C VAL A 105 13.64 9.60 -5.46
N SER A 106 12.58 10.25 -5.02
CA SER A 106 11.73 11.12 -5.86
C SER A 106 12.51 12.30 -6.45
N GLU A 107 13.35 12.98 -5.66
CA GLU A 107 14.19 14.08 -6.14
C GLU A 107 15.19 13.63 -7.21
N CYS A 108 15.74 12.42 -7.11
CA CYS A 108 16.69 11.88 -8.08
C CYS A 108 16.03 11.37 -9.36
N THR A 109 14.84 10.78 -9.28
CA THR A 109 14.22 10.05 -10.40
C THR A 109 13.01 10.76 -11.01
N GLY A 110 12.41 11.70 -10.30
CA GLY A 110 11.13 12.32 -10.68
C GLY A 110 9.90 11.47 -10.38
N ALA A 111 10.05 10.25 -9.82
CA ALA A 111 8.93 9.41 -9.44
C ALA A 111 8.07 10.07 -8.35
N ALA A 112 6.76 9.95 -8.45
CA ALA A 112 5.85 10.45 -7.42
C ALA A 112 5.98 9.63 -6.13
N VAL A 113 5.69 10.26 -4.99
CA VAL A 113 5.62 9.56 -3.70
C VAL A 113 4.15 9.37 -3.32
N ASP A 114 3.76 8.13 -3.05
CA ASP A 114 2.42 7.84 -2.54
C ASP A 114 2.49 6.97 -1.26
N THR A 115 1.39 6.86 -0.55
CA THR A 115 1.32 6.13 0.73
C THR A 115 0.45 4.90 0.58
N LEU A 116 0.96 3.75 1.03
CA LEU A 116 0.16 2.55 1.25
C LEU A 116 -0.09 2.37 2.75
N TYR A 117 -1.36 2.33 3.12
CA TYR A 117 -1.79 2.12 4.50
C TYR A 117 -1.62 0.65 4.88
N SER A 118 -0.85 0.40 5.94
CA SER A 118 -0.58 -0.96 6.41
C SER A 118 -1.77 -1.62 7.09
N MET A 119 -2.76 -0.84 7.50
CA MET A 119 -3.96 -1.26 8.25
C MET A 119 -3.66 -1.88 9.64
N GLN A 120 -2.44 -1.76 10.14
CA GLN A 120 -2.07 -2.21 11.49
C GLN A 120 -2.59 -1.25 12.55
N THR A 121 -2.68 0.01 12.22
CA THR A 121 -3.18 1.08 13.09
C THR A 121 -3.76 2.20 12.23
N VAL A 122 -4.46 3.14 12.85
CA VAL A 122 -5.03 4.32 12.19
C VAL A 122 -4.52 5.58 12.89
N SER A 123 -4.23 6.63 12.14
CA SER A 123 -3.83 7.89 12.71
C SER A 123 -4.98 8.56 13.47
N ARG A 124 -4.66 9.40 14.45
CA ARG A 124 -5.70 10.15 15.15
C ARG A 124 -6.49 11.05 14.20
N ALA A 125 -5.82 11.62 13.22
CA ALA A 125 -6.45 12.49 12.22
C ALA A 125 -7.43 11.70 11.33
N ASP A 126 -7.04 10.52 10.84
CA ASP A 126 -7.91 9.67 10.03
C ASP A 126 -9.11 9.16 10.85
N PHE A 127 -8.87 8.78 12.11
CA PHE A 127 -9.95 8.37 13.02
C PHE A 127 -10.95 9.49 13.26
N ASP A 128 -10.48 10.71 13.55
CA ASP A 128 -11.33 11.86 13.79
C ASP A 128 -12.05 12.32 12.50
N ALA A 129 -11.48 12.06 11.32
CA ALA A 129 -12.10 12.26 10.02
C ALA A 129 -13.16 11.20 9.67
N GLY A 130 -13.28 10.13 10.47
CA GLY A 130 -14.26 9.06 10.24
C GLY A 130 -13.81 8.04 9.18
N GLU A 131 -12.50 7.97 8.89
CA GLU A 131 -11.96 6.99 7.96
C GLU A 131 -12.19 5.56 8.49
N THR A 132 -12.51 4.66 7.58
CA THR A 132 -12.77 3.25 7.84
C THR A 132 -11.73 2.38 7.15
N TYR A 133 -11.73 1.08 7.45
CA TYR A 133 -10.92 0.11 6.71
C TYR A 133 -11.18 0.22 5.19
N LEU A 134 -12.44 0.28 4.78
CA LEU A 134 -12.81 0.37 3.37
C LEU A 134 -12.25 1.62 2.71
N THR A 135 -12.44 2.80 3.32
CA THR A 135 -11.98 4.06 2.73
C THR A 135 -10.45 4.15 2.66
N LEU A 136 -9.73 3.63 3.65
CA LEU A 136 -8.26 3.56 3.60
C LEU A 136 -7.77 2.55 2.56
N MET A 137 -8.45 1.42 2.41
CA MET A 137 -8.12 0.44 1.37
C MET A 137 -8.47 0.94 -0.03
N GLU A 138 -9.50 1.77 -0.19
CA GLU A 138 -9.78 2.48 -1.45
C GLU A 138 -8.64 3.43 -1.83
N ARG A 139 -8.02 4.11 -0.85
CA ARG A 139 -6.80 4.90 -1.09
C ARG A 139 -5.63 4.02 -1.53
N ASN A 140 -5.45 2.85 -0.91
CA ASN A 140 -4.45 1.88 -1.36
C ASN A 140 -4.69 1.42 -2.79
N TYR A 141 -5.95 1.15 -3.14
CA TYR A 141 -6.35 0.81 -4.49
C TYR A 141 -5.94 1.91 -5.49
N GLU A 142 -6.25 3.17 -5.22
CA GLU A 142 -5.90 4.29 -6.11
C GLU A 142 -4.38 4.48 -6.22
N ALA A 143 -3.65 4.33 -5.12
CA ALA A 143 -2.19 4.42 -5.13
C ALA A 143 -1.57 3.31 -5.99
N LEU A 144 -2.03 2.07 -5.86
CA LEU A 144 -1.56 0.94 -6.68
C LEU A 144 -1.96 1.10 -8.14
N ARG A 145 -3.17 1.59 -8.44
CA ARG A 145 -3.61 1.86 -9.81
C ARG A 145 -2.66 2.84 -10.52
N LYS A 146 -2.26 3.91 -9.86
CA LYS A 146 -1.29 4.88 -10.41
C LYS A 146 0.07 4.24 -10.68
N GLY A 147 0.60 3.49 -9.73
CA GLY A 147 1.95 2.94 -9.87
C GLY A 147 2.06 1.73 -10.80
N LEU A 148 0.99 0.96 -10.96
CA LEU A 148 1.01 -0.25 -11.78
C LEU A 148 0.47 -0.04 -13.21
N ASN A 149 -0.40 0.95 -13.43
CA ASN A 149 -1.16 1.06 -14.68
C ASN A 149 -0.97 2.40 -15.42
N GLU A 150 -0.39 3.41 -14.77
CA GLU A 150 -0.02 4.70 -15.39
C GLU A 150 1.51 4.77 -15.61
#